data_65e1800e19b3cb45e22fb746cc2a2c39
#
_entry.id   65e1800e19b3cb45e22fb746cc2a2c39
#
_cell.length_a   1.000
_cell.length_b   1.000
_cell.length_c   1.000
_cell.angle_alpha   90.00
_cell.angle_beta   90.00
_cell.angle_gamma   90.00
#
_symmetry.space_group_name_H-M   'P 1'
#
loop_
_entity.id
_entity.type
_entity.pdbx_description
1 polymer ?
#
loop_
_entity_poly.entity_id
_entity_poly.type
_entity_poly.pdbx_seq_one_letter_code
_entity_poly.pdbx_strand_id
1 'polypeptide(L)'
;MLSLRPPFVLLALALLSPTSHSAEPSGRKVRDVVIYANPLFHSAFPSVVQRPDGELLVAFRRAPNRLALSEGHNNHVDPNSYIMGVRSRDGGVTWTPTPELIYAHPFGGSQDPGLLQLRDGTLLCTSYGWTFVRPDGVPKLKAPVLENYPGSIFNGGYYLRSTDGGKQWSAPLYPPHIDAEILLTPYGKPIPAYNRGALTEGKDGRIFWVVAACDSIQPSKISTHLLISSDHGLSWQYSCPVAGDAKVSFNETSVYETPRGDIIAFLRSEKYEDQACMARSIDGGKSFQPWQGMGFQGHPLHALRLPDNRVLLTYGYRHKPLGIRARILNAECTDFATAPEIVLRDDGGTSDLGYPWSVVLDAHHVLVTYYFNVPGGLQHVAGTILEIR
;
A
#
# COMPACT_ATOMS: atom_id res chain seq x y z
N MET A 1 6.19 43.32 -80.49
CA MET A 1 6.75 43.40 -79.16
C MET A 1 6.21 42.26 -78.30
N LEU A 2 6.96 41.14 -78.14
CA LEU A 2 6.60 40.00 -77.34
C LEU A 2 7.12 40.24 -75.95
N SER A 3 6.27 40.20 -74.92
CA SER A 3 6.64 40.27 -73.52
C SER A 3 6.78 38.85 -72.99
N LEU A 4 8.01 38.45 -72.58
CA LEU A 4 8.29 37.24 -71.86
C LEU A 4 7.96 37.43 -70.39
N ARG A 5 7.14 36.54 -69.83
CA ARG A 5 6.93 36.40 -68.39
C ARG A 5 7.91 35.34 -67.84
N PRO A 6 8.50 35.55 -66.61
CA PRO A 6 9.35 34.56 -66.02
C PRO A 6 8.56 33.43 -65.36
N PRO A 7 9.11 32.20 -65.20
CA PRO A 7 8.43 31.09 -64.52
C PRO A 7 8.43 31.25 -63.01
N PHE A 8 7.29 31.02 -62.39
CA PHE A 8 7.19 30.87 -60.94
C PHE A 8 7.73 29.52 -60.51
N VAL A 9 8.78 29.52 -59.69
CA VAL A 9 9.26 28.32 -58.99
C VAL A 9 8.47 28.16 -57.67
N LEU A 10 7.62 27.16 -57.59
CA LEU A 10 6.98 26.76 -56.32
C LEU A 10 8.00 25.99 -55.46
N LEU A 11 8.44 26.61 -54.39
CA LEU A 11 9.23 25.95 -53.34
C LEU A 11 8.25 25.19 -52.43
N ALA A 12 8.21 23.84 -52.54
CA ALA A 12 7.47 22.99 -51.62
C ALA A 12 8.25 22.88 -50.28
N LEU A 13 7.76 23.58 -49.27
CA LEU A 13 8.24 23.38 -47.88
C LEU A 13 7.65 22.05 -47.38
N ALA A 14 8.49 21.03 -47.26
CA ALA A 14 8.14 19.81 -46.56
C ALA A 14 8.15 20.08 -45.03
N LEU A 15 6.97 20.18 -44.43
CA LEU A 15 6.75 20.21 -43.01
C LEU A 15 7.10 18.81 -42.45
N LEU A 16 8.30 18.65 -41.94
CA LEU A 16 8.68 17.50 -41.08
C LEU A 16 7.90 17.64 -39.73
N SER A 17 6.81 16.88 -39.63
CA SER A 17 6.13 16.70 -38.34
C SER A 17 7.11 15.99 -37.36
N PRO A 18 7.35 16.51 -36.17
CA PRO A 18 8.13 15.79 -35.20
C PRO A 18 7.38 14.53 -34.81
N THR A 19 7.93 13.35 -35.13
CA THR A 19 7.49 12.09 -34.56
C THR A 19 7.76 12.15 -33.08
N SER A 20 6.72 12.33 -32.26
CA SER A 20 6.82 12.16 -30.82
C SER A 20 7.18 10.70 -30.55
N HIS A 21 8.46 10.43 -30.32
CA HIS A 21 8.89 9.18 -29.71
C HIS A 21 8.34 9.21 -28.29
N SER A 22 7.25 8.50 -28.02
CA SER A 22 6.91 8.12 -26.65
C SER A 22 8.09 7.29 -26.14
N ALA A 23 8.77 7.78 -25.09
CA ALA A 23 9.84 7.02 -24.46
C ALA A 23 9.29 5.63 -24.10
N GLU A 24 9.99 4.57 -24.50
CA GLU A 24 9.61 3.22 -24.11
C GLU A 24 9.57 3.14 -22.58
N PRO A 25 8.57 2.44 -22.02
CA PRO A 25 8.49 2.28 -20.57
C PRO A 25 9.79 1.66 -20.04
N SER A 26 10.33 2.25 -18.97
CA SER A 26 11.57 1.79 -18.31
C SER A 26 11.42 0.42 -17.63
N GLY A 27 10.26 -0.23 -17.77
CA GLY A 27 9.97 -1.55 -17.20
C GLY A 27 9.08 -2.39 -18.11
N ARG A 28 9.31 -3.69 -18.11
CA ARG A 28 8.57 -4.68 -18.92
C ARG A 28 8.05 -5.80 -18.05
N LYS A 29 6.74 -6.09 -18.13
CA LYS A 29 6.15 -7.26 -17.50
C LYS A 29 6.77 -8.55 -18.05
N VAL A 30 7.25 -9.41 -17.16
CA VAL A 30 7.78 -10.74 -17.51
C VAL A 30 6.69 -11.78 -17.42
N ARG A 31 6.01 -11.88 -16.26
CA ARG A 31 4.93 -12.85 -16.03
C ARG A 31 4.11 -12.48 -14.79
N ASP A 32 2.89 -13.01 -14.72
CA ASP A 32 2.09 -13.07 -13.51
C ASP A 32 2.32 -14.39 -12.78
N VAL A 33 2.17 -14.37 -11.46
CA VAL A 33 2.27 -15.52 -10.58
C VAL A 33 1.09 -15.55 -9.61
N VAL A 34 0.60 -16.74 -9.28
CA VAL A 34 -0.35 -16.93 -8.17
C VAL A 34 0.47 -17.27 -6.93
N ILE A 35 0.38 -16.42 -5.91
CA ILE A 35 1.11 -16.59 -4.65
C ILE A 35 0.33 -17.48 -3.70
N TYR A 36 -0.97 -17.21 -3.53
CA TYR A 36 -1.87 -18.05 -2.74
C TYR A 36 -3.30 -17.92 -3.23
N ALA A 37 -3.93 -19.06 -3.46
CA ALA A 37 -5.36 -19.16 -3.83
C ALA A 37 -5.99 -20.37 -3.13
N ASN A 38 -7.18 -20.18 -2.54
CA ASN A 38 -7.95 -21.25 -1.94
C ASN A 38 -9.44 -20.88 -1.96
N PRO A 39 -10.33 -21.72 -2.52
CA PRO A 39 -11.75 -21.38 -2.69
C PRO A 39 -12.53 -21.21 -1.38
N LEU A 40 -12.02 -21.74 -0.27
CA LEU A 40 -12.64 -21.61 1.04
C LEU A 40 -12.29 -20.28 1.74
N PHE A 41 -11.36 -19.50 1.18
CA PHE A 41 -10.87 -18.30 1.81
C PHE A 41 -10.87 -17.10 0.86
N HIS A 42 -11.23 -15.95 1.39
CA HIS A 42 -10.98 -14.63 0.83
C HIS A 42 -9.59 -14.18 1.29
N SER A 43 -8.66 -14.07 0.35
CA SER A 43 -7.26 -13.75 0.63
C SER A 43 -6.89 -12.43 -0.01
N ALA A 44 -6.41 -11.46 0.80
CA ALA A 44 -6.23 -10.08 0.36
C ALA A 44 -5.11 -9.37 1.12
N PHE A 45 -4.78 -8.16 0.66
CA PHE A 45 -3.88 -7.20 1.30
C PHE A 45 -2.47 -7.74 1.57
N PRO A 46 -1.74 -8.23 0.56
CA PRO A 46 -0.40 -8.74 0.77
C PRO A 46 0.61 -7.64 1.04
N SER A 47 1.66 -8.00 1.78
CA SER A 47 2.93 -7.30 1.83
C SER A 47 4.07 -8.29 1.69
N VAL A 48 5.22 -7.89 1.16
CA VAL A 48 6.36 -8.77 0.89
C VAL A 48 7.66 -8.17 1.35
N VAL A 49 8.55 -9.03 1.86
CA VAL A 49 9.96 -8.72 2.12
C VAL A 49 10.84 -9.79 1.52
N GLN A 50 12.06 -9.42 1.10
CA GLN A 50 13.13 -10.34 0.76
C GLN A 50 14.12 -10.39 1.90
N ARG A 51 14.41 -11.59 2.35
CA ARG A 51 15.40 -11.84 3.40
C ARG A 51 16.83 -11.82 2.83
N PRO A 52 17.86 -11.64 3.70
CA PRO A 52 19.26 -11.63 3.23
C PRO A 52 19.69 -12.93 2.54
N ASP A 53 19.04 -14.06 2.84
CA ASP A 53 19.29 -15.35 2.18
C ASP A 53 18.54 -15.52 0.84
N GLY A 54 17.82 -14.48 0.39
CA GLY A 54 17.03 -14.47 -0.83
C GLY A 54 15.62 -15.04 -0.69
N GLU A 55 15.26 -15.61 0.48
CA GLU A 55 13.89 -16.08 0.73
C GLU A 55 12.90 -14.90 0.72
N LEU A 56 11.79 -15.07 0.03
CA LEU A 56 10.67 -14.13 0.07
C LEU A 56 9.66 -14.58 1.13
N LEU A 57 9.18 -13.64 1.93
CA LEU A 57 8.04 -13.82 2.83
C LEU A 57 6.92 -12.87 2.41
N VAL A 58 5.76 -13.42 2.06
CA VAL A 58 4.53 -12.65 1.84
C VAL A 58 3.60 -12.87 3.02
N ALA A 59 3.25 -11.79 3.70
CA ALA A 59 2.17 -11.79 4.68
C ALA A 59 0.89 -11.27 4.02
N PHE A 60 -0.25 -11.86 4.37
CA PHE A 60 -1.55 -11.46 3.85
C PHE A 60 -2.67 -11.77 4.83
N ARG A 61 -3.80 -11.06 4.67
CA ARG A 61 -5.04 -11.36 5.40
C ARG A 61 -5.74 -12.57 4.75
N ARG A 62 -6.18 -13.53 5.56
CA ARG A 62 -7.02 -14.65 5.14
C ARG A 62 -8.26 -14.72 6.02
N ALA A 63 -9.43 -14.62 5.41
CA ALA A 63 -10.73 -14.77 6.06
C ALA A 63 -11.54 -15.87 5.39
N PRO A 64 -12.58 -16.43 6.02
CA PRO A 64 -13.51 -17.33 5.35
C PRO A 64 -14.09 -16.68 4.08
N ASN A 65 -14.24 -17.47 3.01
CA ASN A 65 -15.03 -17.05 1.87
C ASN A 65 -16.50 -17.18 2.22
N ARG A 66 -17.14 -16.08 2.60
CA ARG A 66 -18.53 -16.04 3.04
C ARG A 66 -19.51 -16.47 1.95
N LEU A 67 -19.18 -16.21 0.68
CA LEU A 67 -19.96 -16.70 -0.46
C LEU A 67 -19.99 -18.24 -0.52
N ALA A 68 -18.89 -18.91 -0.16
CA ALA A 68 -18.86 -20.38 -0.06
C ALA A 68 -19.69 -20.92 1.10
N LEU A 69 -20.05 -20.08 2.06
CA LEU A 69 -20.95 -20.40 3.19
C LEU A 69 -22.40 -19.96 2.92
N SER A 70 -22.74 -19.62 1.66
CA SER A 70 -24.05 -19.13 1.23
C SER A 70 -24.46 -17.77 1.83
N GLU A 71 -23.51 -16.97 2.28
CA GLU A 71 -23.73 -15.57 2.66
C GLU A 71 -23.72 -14.67 1.41
N GLY A 72 -24.32 -13.47 1.51
CA GLY A 72 -24.56 -12.60 0.35
C GLY A 72 -23.28 -11.95 -0.24
N HIS A 73 -22.23 -11.79 0.55
CA HIS A 73 -20.98 -11.15 0.13
C HIS A 73 -19.83 -11.43 1.10
N ASN A 74 -18.61 -11.32 0.60
CA ASN A 74 -17.42 -11.23 1.44
C ASN A 74 -17.29 -9.81 2.03
N ASN A 75 -16.76 -9.72 3.24
CA ASN A 75 -16.47 -8.43 3.88
C ASN A 75 -14.97 -8.33 4.17
N HIS A 76 -14.42 -7.12 4.06
CA HIS A 76 -13.04 -6.85 4.47
C HIS A 76 -12.87 -6.97 6.00
N VAL A 77 -13.94 -6.79 6.77
CA VAL A 77 -13.96 -6.99 8.21
C VAL A 77 -14.64 -8.32 8.54
N ASP A 78 -13.87 -9.27 9.02
CA ASP A 78 -14.35 -10.59 9.40
C ASP A 78 -13.74 -11.00 10.73
N PRO A 79 -14.53 -11.43 11.72
CA PRO A 79 -14.02 -11.84 13.03
C PRO A 79 -13.07 -13.06 12.96
N ASN A 80 -13.13 -13.84 11.88
CA ASN A 80 -12.26 -14.98 11.65
C ASN A 80 -11.15 -14.69 10.64
N SER A 81 -10.72 -13.44 10.51
CA SER A 81 -9.57 -13.09 9.67
C SER A 81 -8.26 -13.16 10.44
N TYR A 82 -7.25 -13.77 9.81
CA TYR A 82 -5.93 -14.00 10.37
C TYR A 82 -4.85 -13.44 9.45
N ILE A 83 -3.71 -13.07 10.01
CA ILE A 83 -2.50 -12.78 9.24
C ILE A 83 -1.78 -14.11 9.00
N MET A 84 -1.62 -14.44 7.72
CA MET A 84 -0.96 -15.65 7.26
C MET A 84 0.30 -15.30 6.47
N GLY A 85 1.25 -16.23 6.41
CA GLY A 85 2.48 -16.11 5.65
C GLY A 85 2.67 -17.24 4.66
N VAL A 86 3.25 -16.95 3.48
CA VAL A 86 3.78 -17.95 2.54
C VAL A 86 5.19 -17.55 2.13
N ARG A 87 6.01 -18.54 1.77
CA ARG A 87 7.43 -18.34 1.44
C ARG A 87 7.77 -18.85 0.05
N SER A 88 8.77 -18.20 -0.55
CA SER A 88 9.38 -18.64 -1.81
C SER A 88 10.90 -18.60 -1.68
N ARG A 89 11.59 -19.59 -2.30
CA ARG A 89 13.06 -19.69 -2.34
C ARG A 89 13.61 -19.70 -3.77
N ASP A 90 12.77 -19.47 -4.75
CA ASP A 90 13.08 -19.50 -6.17
C ASP A 90 12.73 -18.20 -6.91
N GLY A 91 12.84 -17.07 -6.19
CA GLY A 91 12.55 -15.76 -6.77
C GLY A 91 11.05 -15.51 -7.04
N GLY A 92 10.16 -16.13 -6.24
CA GLY A 92 8.71 -15.91 -6.36
C GLY A 92 8.03 -16.74 -7.43
N VAL A 93 8.71 -17.80 -7.93
CA VAL A 93 8.14 -18.72 -8.94
C VAL A 93 7.17 -19.70 -8.31
N THR A 94 7.58 -20.31 -7.19
CA THR A 94 6.76 -21.22 -6.40
C THR A 94 6.68 -20.78 -4.95
N TRP A 95 5.62 -21.16 -4.28
CA TRP A 95 5.28 -20.73 -2.93
C TRP A 95 4.89 -21.92 -2.07
N THR A 96 5.11 -21.82 -0.75
CA THR A 96 4.67 -22.84 0.19
C THR A 96 3.15 -23.05 0.07
N PRO A 97 2.68 -24.28 -0.14
CA PRO A 97 1.25 -24.57 -0.39
C PRO A 97 0.37 -24.37 0.85
N THR A 98 0.96 -24.57 2.04
CA THR A 98 0.27 -24.37 3.32
C THR A 98 0.77 -23.09 3.96
N PRO A 99 -0.09 -22.07 4.15
CA PRO A 99 0.31 -20.84 4.78
C PRO A 99 0.53 -21.02 6.29
N GLU A 100 1.56 -20.33 6.80
CA GLU A 100 1.90 -20.25 8.22
C GLU A 100 1.03 -19.20 8.90
N LEU A 101 0.63 -19.45 10.17
CA LEU A 101 -0.04 -18.44 10.98
C LEU A 101 1.00 -17.44 11.51
N ILE A 102 0.86 -16.15 11.14
CA ILE A 102 1.62 -15.06 11.74
C ILE A 102 0.90 -14.57 13.00
N TYR A 103 -0.38 -14.25 12.88
CA TYR A 103 -1.17 -13.79 14.04
C TYR A 103 -2.66 -13.98 13.85
N ALA A 104 -3.34 -14.32 14.95
CA ALA A 104 -4.79 -14.34 15.09
C ALA A 104 -5.18 -13.45 16.27
N HIS A 105 -5.95 -12.38 15.99
CA HIS A 105 -6.41 -11.49 17.05
C HIS A 105 -7.45 -12.20 17.93
N PRO A 106 -7.31 -12.20 19.26
CA PRO A 106 -8.14 -13.04 20.13
C PRO A 106 -9.59 -12.58 20.25
N PHE A 107 -9.91 -11.33 19.92
CA PHE A 107 -11.25 -10.75 20.08
C PHE A 107 -11.99 -10.50 18.77
N GLY A 108 -11.39 -10.85 17.63
CA GLY A 108 -11.98 -10.64 16.32
C GLY A 108 -10.96 -10.73 15.20
N GLY A 109 -11.16 -9.96 14.14
CA GLY A 109 -10.34 -10.06 12.94
C GLY A 109 -9.08 -9.23 12.96
N SER A 110 -8.01 -9.79 12.42
CA SER A 110 -6.81 -9.04 12.01
C SER A 110 -6.99 -8.51 10.60
N GLN A 111 -6.41 -7.36 10.32
CA GLN A 111 -6.47 -6.74 9.00
C GLN A 111 -5.08 -6.69 8.34
N ASP A 112 -4.96 -5.90 7.37
CA ASP A 112 -3.93 -5.67 6.38
C ASP A 112 -2.51 -5.67 6.96
N PRO A 113 -1.69 -6.72 6.75
CA PRO A 113 -0.33 -6.73 7.26
C PRO A 113 0.59 -5.82 6.44
N GLY A 114 1.41 -5.02 7.13
CA GLY A 114 2.49 -4.23 6.54
C GLY A 114 3.85 -4.74 7.02
N LEU A 115 4.60 -5.43 6.16
CA LEU A 115 5.93 -5.95 6.49
C LEU A 115 7.02 -4.92 6.25
N LEU A 116 7.96 -4.82 7.18
CA LEU A 116 9.25 -4.16 7.01
C LEU A 116 10.35 -5.05 7.54
N GLN A 117 11.42 -5.26 6.76
CA GLN A 117 12.66 -5.84 7.27
C GLN A 117 13.66 -4.73 7.55
N LEU A 118 14.14 -4.66 8.78
CA LEU A 118 15.18 -3.73 9.19
C LEU A 118 16.56 -4.24 8.75
N ARG A 119 17.54 -3.35 8.70
CA ARG A 119 18.93 -3.69 8.31
C ARG A 119 19.58 -4.70 9.24
N ASP A 120 19.16 -4.76 10.51
CA ASP A 120 19.63 -5.77 11.48
C ASP A 120 18.96 -7.14 11.30
N GLY A 121 18.06 -7.27 10.33
CA GLY A 121 17.32 -8.49 10.04
C GLY A 121 16.01 -8.65 10.82
N THR A 122 15.70 -7.76 11.76
CA THR A 122 14.42 -7.74 12.47
C THR A 122 13.28 -7.50 11.49
N LEU A 123 12.22 -8.26 11.62
CA LEU A 123 10.96 -8.03 10.89
C LEU A 123 9.95 -7.31 11.78
N LEU A 124 9.31 -6.31 11.22
CA LEU A 124 8.11 -5.68 11.77
C LEU A 124 6.92 -6.09 10.90
N CYS A 125 5.78 -6.37 11.53
CA CYS A 125 4.51 -6.59 10.85
C CYS A 125 3.45 -5.71 11.52
N THR A 126 3.10 -4.59 10.89
CA THR A 126 2.02 -3.72 11.36
C THR A 126 0.68 -4.25 10.90
N SER A 127 -0.35 -4.02 11.70
CA SER A 127 -1.73 -4.33 11.35
C SER A 127 -2.69 -3.54 12.24
N TYR A 128 -3.96 -3.75 12.06
CA TYR A 128 -5.01 -3.26 12.96
C TYR A 128 -6.10 -4.32 13.10
N GLY A 129 -6.93 -4.18 14.13
CA GLY A 129 -7.89 -5.20 14.50
C GLY A 129 -9.30 -4.68 14.69
N TRP A 130 -10.22 -5.63 14.63
CA TRP A 130 -11.63 -5.44 14.93
C TRP A 130 -12.01 -6.39 16.07
N THR A 131 -12.81 -5.91 16.99
CA THR A 131 -13.37 -6.72 18.06
C THR A 131 -14.82 -7.04 17.75
N PHE A 132 -15.20 -8.30 17.80
CA PHE A 132 -16.59 -8.69 17.63
C PHE A 132 -17.35 -8.54 18.96
N VAL A 133 -18.37 -7.68 18.98
CA VAL A 133 -19.25 -7.43 20.10
C VAL A 133 -20.64 -7.92 19.75
N ARG A 134 -21.28 -8.66 20.66
CA ARG A 134 -22.66 -9.12 20.44
C ARG A 134 -23.64 -7.95 20.36
N PRO A 135 -24.74 -8.07 19.59
CA PRO A 135 -25.67 -6.94 19.35
C PRO A 135 -26.20 -6.26 20.63
N ASP A 136 -26.41 -7.01 21.71
CA ASP A 136 -26.88 -6.47 23.00
C ASP A 136 -25.78 -5.68 23.75
N GLY A 137 -24.52 -5.84 23.38
CA GLY A 137 -23.38 -5.14 23.96
C GLY A 137 -23.07 -3.81 23.25
N VAL A 138 -23.29 -3.73 21.94
CA VAL A 138 -22.92 -2.54 21.13
C VAL A 138 -23.49 -1.23 21.69
N PRO A 139 -24.79 -1.13 22.05
CA PRO A 139 -25.36 0.12 22.60
C PRO A 139 -24.80 0.54 23.97
N LYS A 140 -24.07 -0.36 24.63
CA LYS A 140 -23.48 -0.11 25.96
C LYS A 140 -22.03 0.35 25.89
N LEU A 141 -21.43 0.36 24.68
CA LEU A 141 -20.06 0.82 24.50
C LEU A 141 -19.92 2.31 24.78
N LYS A 142 -18.79 2.71 25.32
CA LYS A 142 -18.44 4.12 25.46
C LYS A 142 -18.12 4.71 24.09
N ALA A 143 -18.90 5.70 23.68
CA ALA A 143 -18.70 6.41 22.41
C ALA A 143 -17.56 7.46 22.52
N PRO A 144 -16.94 7.88 21.40
CA PRO A 144 -17.23 7.39 20.03
C PRO A 144 -16.51 6.10 19.68
N VAL A 145 -17.21 5.17 19.02
CA VAL A 145 -16.65 3.94 18.45
C VAL A 145 -16.96 3.87 16.95
N LEU A 146 -16.11 3.19 16.18
CA LEU A 146 -16.37 2.91 14.77
C LEU A 146 -16.88 1.47 14.62
N GLU A 147 -18.11 1.33 14.18
CA GLU A 147 -18.70 0.05 13.77
C GLU A 147 -18.73 -0.01 12.23
N ASN A 148 -18.06 -0.97 11.64
CA ASN A 148 -18.07 -1.14 10.19
C ASN A 148 -19.11 -2.18 9.71
N TYR A 149 -19.29 -3.22 10.49
CA TYR A 149 -20.19 -4.34 10.23
C TYR A 149 -20.89 -4.67 11.56
N PRO A 150 -22.16 -5.11 11.56
CA PRO A 150 -22.89 -5.32 12.81
C PRO A 150 -22.11 -6.13 13.84
N GLY A 151 -21.76 -5.48 14.94
CA GLY A 151 -20.93 -6.03 16.01
C GLY A 151 -19.42 -5.96 15.81
N SER A 152 -18.93 -5.55 14.65
CA SER A 152 -17.48 -5.39 14.40
C SER A 152 -17.04 -3.97 14.72
N ILE A 153 -16.42 -3.81 15.89
CA ILE A 153 -15.98 -2.52 16.42
C ILE A 153 -14.48 -2.39 16.24
N PHE A 154 -14.05 -1.25 15.71
CA PHE A 154 -12.64 -0.97 15.46
C PHE A 154 -11.85 -0.94 16.78
N ASN A 155 -10.70 -1.62 16.80
CA ASN A 155 -9.87 -1.78 18.00
C ASN A 155 -8.53 -1.04 17.91
N GLY A 156 -8.21 -0.45 16.76
CA GLY A 156 -6.95 0.26 16.54
C GLY A 156 -5.81 -0.61 16.09
N GLY A 157 -4.63 0.00 16.00
CA GLY A 157 -3.41 -0.62 15.48
C GLY A 157 -2.68 -1.48 16.51
N TYR A 158 -1.89 -2.40 15.96
CA TYR A 158 -0.86 -3.16 16.68
C TYR A 158 0.27 -3.51 15.70
N TYR A 159 1.39 -3.95 16.23
CA TYR A 159 2.47 -4.49 15.42
C TYR A 159 3.13 -5.68 16.13
N LEU A 160 3.77 -6.51 15.33
CA LEU A 160 4.50 -7.70 15.78
C LEU A 160 5.97 -7.56 15.39
N ARG A 161 6.84 -8.22 16.12
CA ARG A 161 8.29 -8.28 15.83
C ARG A 161 8.74 -9.73 15.71
N SER A 162 9.69 -9.97 14.82
CA SER A 162 10.39 -11.25 14.71
C SER A 162 11.88 -11.01 14.50
N THR A 163 12.72 -11.74 15.21
CA THR A 163 14.18 -11.70 15.09
C THR A 163 14.78 -12.98 14.50
N ASP A 164 13.94 -13.95 14.16
CA ASP A 164 14.32 -15.26 13.62
C ASP A 164 13.84 -15.49 12.19
N GLY A 165 13.53 -14.38 11.50
CA GLY A 165 13.09 -14.41 10.10
C GLY A 165 11.64 -14.74 9.90
N GLY A 166 10.79 -14.36 10.83
CA GLY A 166 9.36 -14.57 10.74
C GLY A 166 8.93 -15.99 11.07
N LYS A 167 9.75 -16.79 11.72
CA LYS A 167 9.38 -18.12 12.21
C LYS A 167 8.56 -18.02 13.49
N GLN A 168 8.96 -17.10 14.37
CA GLN A 168 8.22 -16.75 15.57
C GLN A 168 7.99 -15.25 15.63
N TRP A 169 6.84 -14.86 16.15
CA TRP A 169 6.41 -13.48 16.28
C TRP A 169 6.14 -13.14 17.75
N SER A 170 6.44 -11.93 18.14
CA SER A 170 6.14 -11.45 19.49
C SER A 170 4.64 -11.45 19.77
N ALA A 171 4.26 -11.31 21.03
CA ALA A 171 2.95 -10.79 21.39
C ALA A 171 2.72 -9.42 20.72
N PRO A 172 1.45 -9.00 20.50
CA PRO A 172 1.17 -7.71 19.90
C PRO A 172 1.70 -6.58 20.77
N LEU A 173 2.38 -5.62 20.11
CA LEU A 173 2.83 -4.36 20.67
C LEU A 173 1.91 -3.27 20.14
N TYR A 174 1.65 -2.24 20.94
CA TYR A 174 0.72 -1.19 20.58
C TYR A 174 1.45 0.13 20.41
N PRO A 175 1.30 0.82 19.25
CA PRO A 175 1.82 2.16 19.09
C PRO A 175 1.06 3.14 19.99
N PRO A 176 1.58 4.36 20.23
CA PRO A 176 0.90 5.36 21.03
C PRO A 176 -0.43 5.77 20.38
N HIS A 177 -1.36 6.23 21.19
CA HIS A 177 -2.48 7.03 20.74
C HIS A 177 -1.99 8.39 20.24
N ILE A 178 -2.66 8.99 19.27
CA ILE A 178 -2.38 10.34 18.78
C ILE A 178 -3.59 11.25 19.08
N ASP A 179 -3.34 12.48 19.50
CA ASP A 179 -4.39 13.38 19.99
C ASP A 179 -5.48 13.73 18.96
N ALA A 180 -5.15 13.61 17.66
CA ALA A 180 -6.11 13.83 16.58
C ALA A 180 -7.16 12.72 16.45
N GLU A 181 -6.88 11.51 16.97
CA GLU A 181 -7.80 10.37 16.91
C GLU A 181 -8.88 10.48 18.01
N ILE A 182 -10.14 10.54 17.60
CA ILE A 182 -11.28 10.68 18.53
C ILE A 182 -11.91 9.36 18.97
N LEU A 183 -11.63 8.26 18.24
CA LEU A 183 -12.29 6.98 18.49
C LEU A 183 -11.78 6.31 19.77
N LEU A 184 -12.66 5.53 20.36
CA LEU A 184 -12.36 4.66 21.48
C LEU A 184 -12.42 3.19 21.04
N THR A 185 -11.57 2.38 21.65
CA THR A 185 -11.68 0.92 21.57
C THR A 185 -12.97 0.43 22.22
N PRO A 186 -13.41 -0.81 21.96
CA PRO A 186 -14.55 -1.43 22.67
C PRO A 186 -14.40 -1.44 24.19
N TYR A 187 -13.18 -1.30 24.71
CA TYR A 187 -12.89 -1.22 26.15
C TYR A 187 -12.95 0.21 26.71
N GLY A 188 -13.40 1.19 25.90
CA GLY A 188 -13.49 2.59 26.29
C GLY A 188 -12.14 3.29 26.50
N LYS A 189 -11.07 2.78 25.86
CA LYS A 189 -9.72 3.36 25.88
C LYS A 189 -9.42 4.06 24.56
N PRO A 190 -8.55 5.08 24.53
CA PRO A 190 -8.07 5.67 23.30
C PRO A 190 -7.50 4.62 22.35
N ILE A 191 -7.80 4.74 21.06
CA ILE A 191 -7.32 3.82 20.02
C ILE A 191 -5.80 3.99 19.84
N PRO A 192 -5.00 2.89 19.82
CA PRO A 192 -3.63 2.94 19.35
C PRO A 192 -3.57 3.34 17.88
N ALA A 193 -2.55 4.11 17.50
CA ALA A 193 -2.34 4.54 16.13
C ALA A 193 -2.30 3.36 15.15
N TYR A 194 -2.77 3.58 13.93
CA TYR A 194 -2.89 2.51 12.93
C TYR A 194 -2.68 3.03 11.53
N ASN A 195 -2.21 2.19 10.66
CA ASN A 195 -2.32 2.36 9.21
C ASN A 195 -2.01 1.05 8.49
N ARG A 196 -2.50 0.96 7.26
CA ARG A 196 -1.95 0.08 6.25
C ARG A 196 -1.17 0.93 5.26
N GLY A 197 0.13 0.76 5.23
CA GLY A 197 1.05 1.48 4.36
C GLY A 197 2.48 1.07 4.70
N ALA A 198 3.37 1.21 3.75
CA ALA A 198 4.75 0.82 3.96
C ALA A 198 5.44 1.78 4.92
N LEU A 199 6.04 1.20 5.96
CA LEU A 199 7.03 1.85 6.77
C LEU A 199 8.35 1.92 6.00
N THR A 200 9.24 2.83 6.38
CA THR A 200 10.61 2.85 5.85
C THR A 200 11.63 3.06 6.96
N GLU A 201 12.73 2.29 6.91
CA GLU A 201 13.92 2.56 7.71
C GLU A 201 14.79 3.56 6.96
N GLY A 202 14.93 4.75 7.52
CA GLY A 202 15.74 5.84 6.99
C GLY A 202 17.25 5.55 7.05
N LYS A 203 18.06 6.36 6.38
CA LYS A 203 19.53 6.20 6.32
C LYS A 203 20.20 6.25 7.70
N ASP A 204 19.62 7.01 8.61
CA ASP A 204 20.09 7.20 9.98
C ASP A 204 19.57 6.12 10.97
N GLY A 205 18.84 5.12 10.48
CA GLY A 205 18.29 4.04 11.30
C GLY A 205 16.95 4.36 11.94
N ARG A 206 16.42 5.59 11.81
CA ARG A 206 15.05 5.89 12.24
C ARG A 206 14.05 5.18 11.34
N ILE A 207 12.94 4.76 11.93
CA ILE A 207 11.84 4.17 11.19
C ILE A 207 10.70 5.18 11.14
N PHE A 208 10.20 5.44 9.95
CA PHE A 208 9.10 6.35 9.69
C PHE A 208 7.82 5.56 9.40
N TRP A 209 6.77 5.87 10.12
CA TRP A 209 5.44 5.28 9.94
C TRP A 209 4.36 6.36 9.91
N VAL A 210 3.72 6.54 8.78
CA VAL A 210 2.55 7.43 8.70
C VAL A 210 1.32 6.65 9.12
N VAL A 211 0.58 7.20 10.07
CA VAL A 211 -0.63 6.62 10.66
C VAL A 211 -1.84 7.48 10.36
N ALA A 212 -3.03 6.88 10.38
CA ALA A 212 -4.29 7.57 10.19
C ALA A 212 -4.92 7.94 11.53
N ALA A 213 -5.75 8.98 11.53
CA ALA A 213 -6.58 9.38 12.64
C ALA A 213 -7.98 9.79 12.17
N CYS A 214 -9.01 9.32 12.85
CA CYS A 214 -10.37 9.79 12.66
C CYS A 214 -10.57 11.11 13.39
N ASP A 215 -10.60 12.21 12.64
CA ASP A 215 -10.84 13.55 13.20
C ASP A 215 -12.33 13.81 13.47
N SER A 216 -13.22 13.16 12.71
CA SER A 216 -14.67 13.28 12.80
C SER A 216 -15.37 12.07 12.18
N ILE A 217 -16.47 11.64 12.79
CA ILE A 217 -17.32 10.56 12.26
C ILE A 217 -18.37 11.11 11.29
N GLN A 218 -18.93 12.28 11.57
CA GLN A 218 -19.99 12.90 10.77
C GLN A 218 -19.73 14.41 10.59
N PRO A 219 -19.35 14.86 9.39
CA PRO A 219 -18.95 14.04 8.23
C PRO A 219 -17.67 13.27 8.53
N SER A 220 -17.54 12.08 7.98
CA SER A 220 -16.32 11.27 8.13
C SER A 220 -15.12 12.04 7.59
N LYS A 221 -14.12 12.22 8.44
CA LYS A 221 -12.86 12.90 8.15
C LYS A 221 -11.70 12.16 8.77
N ILE A 222 -10.67 11.93 7.97
CA ILE A 222 -9.45 11.23 8.37
C ILE A 222 -8.25 12.06 7.93
N SER A 223 -7.33 12.29 8.86
CA SER A 223 -6.01 12.89 8.62
C SER A 223 -4.89 11.87 8.82
N THR A 224 -3.68 12.23 8.37
CA THR A 224 -2.50 11.39 8.53
C THR A 224 -1.40 12.10 9.30
N HIS A 225 -0.65 11.32 10.09
CA HIS A 225 0.33 11.79 11.05
C HIS A 225 1.58 10.92 11.02
N LEU A 226 2.73 11.49 11.34
CA LEU A 226 4.00 10.78 11.37
C LEU A 226 4.35 10.30 12.77
N LEU A 227 4.62 9.00 12.88
CA LEU A 227 5.33 8.38 14.00
C LEU A 227 6.77 8.05 13.60
N ILE A 228 7.71 8.21 14.54
CA ILE A 228 9.13 7.88 14.36
C ILE A 228 9.56 6.94 15.48
N SER A 229 10.29 5.88 15.11
CA SER A 229 11.02 5.03 16.06
C SER A 229 12.52 5.22 15.86
N SER A 230 13.28 5.33 16.97
CA SER A 230 14.74 5.41 16.98
C SER A 230 15.39 4.22 17.68
N ASP A 231 14.61 3.17 17.99
CA ASP A 231 15.02 2.01 18.77
C ASP A 231 14.60 0.69 18.10
N HIS A 232 14.74 0.63 16.76
CA HIS A 232 14.41 -0.55 15.94
C HIS A 232 12.94 -0.99 16.07
N GLY A 233 12.00 -0.03 16.22
CA GLY A 233 10.56 -0.28 16.34
C GLY A 233 10.16 -0.88 17.70
N LEU A 234 10.92 -0.67 18.77
CA LEU A 234 10.51 -1.04 20.13
C LEU A 234 9.54 -0.02 20.72
N SER A 235 9.76 1.25 20.42
CA SER A 235 8.84 2.34 20.78
C SER A 235 8.67 3.34 19.65
N TRP A 236 7.59 4.13 19.72
CA TRP A 236 7.21 5.11 18.70
C TRP A 236 6.91 6.44 19.34
N GLN A 237 7.30 7.53 18.70
CA GLN A 237 7.03 8.89 19.12
C GLN A 237 6.27 9.62 18.01
N TYR A 238 5.28 10.41 18.40
CA TYR A 238 4.60 11.33 17.52
C TYR A 238 5.55 12.44 17.08
N SER A 239 5.55 12.75 15.78
CA SER A 239 6.37 13.82 15.22
C SER A 239 5.53 15.01 14.78
N CYS A 240 4.68 14.84 13.75
CA CYS A 240 3.93 15.95 13.18
C CYS A 240 2.71 15.46 12.35
N PRO A 241 1.76 16.35 12.03
CA PRO A 241 0.77 16.10 10.98
C PRO A 241 1.44 15.95 9.61
N VAL A 242 0.92 15.05 8.77
CA VAL A 242 1.40 14.83 7.39
C VAL A 242 0.44 15.44 6.38
N ALA A 243 -0.84 15.07 6.44
CA ALA A 243 -1.88 15.61 5.58
C ALA A 243 -3.22 15.63 6.26
N GLY A 244 -3.94 16.72 6.09
CA GLY A 244 -5.31 16.92 6.50
C GLY A 244 -5.97 17.96 5.61
N ASP A 245 -7.27 17.81 5.35
CA ASP A 245 -8.03 18.72 4.49
C ASP A 245 -9.49 18.78 4.95
N ALA A 246 -10.18 19.87 4.62
CA ALA A 246 -11.58 20.04 4.98
C ALA A 246 -12.54 19.15 4.15
N LYS A 247 -12.13 18.77 2.92
CA LYS A 247 -12.97 18.05 1.94
C LYS A 247 -12.44 16.67 1.57
N VAL A 248 -11.12 16.46 1.68
CA VAL A 248 -10.42 15.23 1.32
C VAL A 248 -9.98 14.51 2.60
N SER A 249 -10.24 13.22 2.68
CA SER A 249 -9.69 12.35 3.73
C SER A 249 -8.47 11.61 3.20
N PHE A 250 -7.48 11.39 4.07
CA PHE A 250 -6.27 10.63 3.75
C PHE A 250 -6.11 9.47 4.73
N ASN A 251 -5.81 8.29 4.22
CA ASN A 251 -5.59 7.10 5.05
C ASN A 251 -4.35 6.33 4.57
N GLU A 252 -4.43 5.13 4.17
CA GLU A 252 -3.41 4.16 3.76
C GLU A 252 -2.20 4.77 3.02
N THR A 253 -1.23 5.22 3.79
CA THR A 253 -0.08 6.02 3.34
C THR A 253 1.21 5.23 3.43
N SER A 254 1.97 5.15 2.35
CA SER A 254 3.32 4.60 2.31
C SER A 254 4.37 5.70 2.43
N VAL A 255 5.49 5.40 3.09
CA VAL A 255 6.57 6.35 3.32
C VAL A 255 7.81 5.94 2.54
N TYR A 256 8.51 6.92 2.00
CA TYR A 256 9.78 6.75 1.30
C TYR A 256 10.76 7.86 1.68
N GLU A 257 12.03 7.52 1.95
CA GLU A 257 13.10 8.50 2.13
C GLU A 257 13.92 8.62 0.84
N THR A 258 14.06 9.83 0.30
CA THR A 258 14.85 10.08 -0.91
C THR A 258 16.36 10.03 -0.64
N PRO A 259 17.21 9.93 -1.68
CA PRO A 259 18.66 10.05 -1.51
C PRO A 259 19.13 11.35 -0.82
N ARG A 260 18.41 12.45 -0.97
CA ARG A 260 18.71 13.71 -0.28
C ARG A 260 18.28 13.72 1.18
N GLY A 261 17.43 12.78 1.60
CA GLY A 261 16.91 12.68 2.96
C GLY A 261 15.53 13.31 3.14
N ASP A 262 14.87 13.72 2.05
CA ASP A 262 13.48 14.14 2.12
C ASP A 262 12.58 12.91 2.42
N ILE A 263 11.56 13.11 3.25
CA ILE A 263 10.57 12.08 3.52
C ILE A 263 9.33 12.34 2.67
N ILE A 264 8.94 11.37 1.85
CA ILE A 264 7.75 11.45 1.02
C ILE A 264 6.68 10.52 1.60
N ALA A 265 5.49 11.06 1.82
CA ALA A 265 4.28 10.32 2.13
C ALA A 265 3.44 10.20 0.86
N PHE A 266 3.25 8.97 0.36
CA PHE A 266 2.36 8.66 -0.75
C PHE A 266 0.98 8.34 -0.19
N LEU A 267 0.04 9.25 -0.38
CA LEU A 267 -1.25 9.32 0.30
C LEU A 267 -2.35 8.69 -0.56
N ARG A 268 -3.13 7.78 0.04
CA ARG A 268 -4.44 7.42 -0.50
C ARG A 268 -5.43 8.50 -0.12
N SER A 269 -6.09 9.08 -1.13
CA SER A 269 -7.17 10.05 -0.93
C SER A 269 -8.55 9.36 -0.99
N GLU A 270 -9.49 9.89 -0.23
CA GLU A 270 -10.92 9.60 -0.35
C GLU A 270 -11.69 10.90 -0.62
N LYS A 271 -12.78 10.82 -1.38
CA LYS A 271 -13.57 11.97 -1.84
C LYS A 271 -12.81 12.94 -2.76
N TYR A 272 -11.84 12.41 -3.49
CA TYR A 272 -11.02 13.14 -4.45
C TYR A 272 -10.81 12.32 -5.74
N GLU A 273 -11.86 11.64 -6.20
CA GLU A 273 -11.89 10.83 -7.45
C GLU A 273 -10.76 9.80 -7.55
N ASP A 274 -10.36 9.21 -6.43
CA ASP A 274 -9.25 8.26 -6.32
C ASP A 274 -7.90 8.81 -6.83
N GLN A 275 -7.71 10.14 -6.84
CA GLN A 275 -6.46 10.77 -7.21
C GLN A 275 -5.34 10.36 -6.26
N ALA A 276 -4.22 9.92 -6.81
CA ALA A 276 -2.98 9.72 -6.05
C ALA A 276 -2.48 11.07 -5.52
N CYS A 277 -2.09 11.10 -4.26
CA CYS A 277 -1.60 12.32 -3.61
C CYS A 277 -0.26 12.06 -2.92
N MET A 278 0.47 13.13 -2.61
CA MET A 278 1.71 13.07 -1.85
C MET A 278 1.89 14.31 -0.98
N ALA A 279 2.67 14.14 0.09
CA ALA A 279 3.23 15.24 0.89
C ALA A 279 4.73 15.01 1.08
N ARG A 280 5.52 16.08 1.22
CA ARG A 280 6.98 16.03 1.34
C ARG A 280 7.45 16.76 2.58
N SER A 281 8.32 16.14 3.34
CA SER A 281 9.11 16.77 4.40
C SER A 281 10.56 16.96 3.92
N ILE A 282 11.10 18.15 4.09
CA ILE A 282 12.49 18.50 3.75
C ILE A 282 13.34 18.75 4.99
N ASP A 283 12.82 18.48 6.16
CA ASP A 283 13.42 18.74 7.47
C ASP A 283 13.57 17.48 8.34
N GLY A 284 13.55 16.30 7.69
CA GLY A 284 13.73 15.01 8.34
C GLY A 284 12.52 14.54 9.14
N GLY A 285 11.31 14.91 8.71
CA GLY A 285 10.04 14.49 9.31
C GLY A 285 9.58 15.37 10.48
N LYS A 286 10.11 16.59 10.63
CA LYS A 286 9.64 17.54 11.65
C LYS A 286 8.39 18.28 11.21
N SER A 287 8.23 18.50 9.90
CA SER A 287 7.03 19.06 9.28
C SER A 287 6.86 18.55 7.85
N PHE A 288 5.66 18.66 7.31
CA PHE A 288 5.37 18.37 5.89
C PHE A 288 4.86 19.62 5.19
N GLN A 289 5.28 19.78 3.93
CA GLN A 289 4.70 20.74 3.02
C GLN A 289 3.23 20.37 2.74
N PRO A 290 2.38 21.31 2.30
CA PRO A 290 1.02 21.00 1.91
C PRO A 290 0.97 19.85 0.91
N TRP A 291 0.00 18.94 1.09
CA TRP A 291 -0.22 17.84 0.16
C TRP A 291 -0.57 18.34 -1.24
N GLN A 292 -0.28 17.51 -2.25
CA GLN A 292 -0.61 17.80 -3.64
C GLN A 292 -1.08 16.53 -4.36
N GLY A 293 -1.97 16.72 -5.34
CA GLY A 293 -2.35 15.67 -6.28
C GLY A 293 -1.21 15.34 -7.23
N MET A 294 -1.07 14.08 -7.59
CA MET A 294 0.00 13.60 -8.48
C MET A 294 -0.42 13.60 -9.96
N GLY A 295 -1.66 13.95 -10.28
CA GLY A 295 -2.16 14.06 -11.66
C GLY A 295 -2.56 12.74 -12.31
N PHE A 296 -2.75 11.68 -11.52
CA PHE A 296 -3.29 10.41 -11.98
C PHE A 296 -4.11 9.71 -10.88
N GLN A 297 -4.99 8.82 -11.29
CA GLN A 297 -5.81 8.01 -10.39
C GLN A 297 -5.09 6.72 -10.00
N GLY A 298 -5.23 6.30 -8.75
CA GLY A 298 -4.71 5.02 -8.25
C GLY A 298 -4.45 5.03 -6.75
N HIS A 299 -4.79 3.91 -6.10
CA HIS A 299 -4.63 3.76 -4.65
C HIS A 299 -4.78 2.29 -4.18
N PRO A 300 -4.24 1.96 -2.96
CA PRO A 300 -3.16 2.67 -2.29
C PRO A 300 -1.85 2.57 -3.09
N LEU A 301 -0.86 3.39 -2.69
CA LEU A 301 0.44 3.45 -3.37
C LEU A 301 1.52 2.76 -2.54
N HIS A 302 2.49 2.15 -3.23
CA HIS A 302 3.71 1.63 -2.61
C HIS A 302 4.93 2.06 -3.41
N ALA A 303 5.96 2.58 -2.73
CA ALA A 303 7.21 3.03 -3.33
C ALA A 303 8.35 2.10 -2.95
N LEU A 304 9.10 1.62 -3.96
CA LEU A 304 10.28 0.78 -3.80
C LEU A 304 11.48 1.47 -4.45
N ARG A 305 12.58 1.67 -3.69
CA ARG A 305 13.85 2.08 -4.27
C ARG A 305 14.44 0.95 -5.09
N LEU A 306 14.80 1.24 -6.34
CA LEU A 306 15.48 0.33 -7.25
C LEU A 306 17.00 0.38 -7.03
N PRO A 307 17.77 -0.63 -7.49
CA PRO A 307 19.24 -0.65 -7.34
C PRO A 307 19.97 0.55 -7.94
N ASP A 308 19.41 1.18 -8.96
CA ASP A 308 19.91 2.38 -9.62
C ASP A 308 19.41 3.70 -9.00
N ASN A 309 18.78 3.64 -7.85
CA ASN A 309 18.14 4.72 -7.09
C ASN A 309 16.85 5.29 -7.70
N ARG A 310 16.39 4.86 -8.88
CA ARG A 310 15.02 5.18 -9.32
C ARG A 310 14.00 4.59 -8.34
N VAL A 311 12.76 5.01 -8.46
CA VAL A 311 11.67 4.55 -7.56
C VAL A 311 10.58 3.91 -8.38
N LEU A 312 10.29 2.64 -8.11
CA LEU A 312 9.08 1.98 -8.62
C LEU A 312 7.91 2.35 -7.70
N LEU A 313 6.98 3.13 -8.24
CA LEU A 313 5.71 3.47 -7.58
C LEU A 313 4.62 2.57 -8.15
N THR A 314 4.02 1.71 -7.33
CA THR A 314 2.95 0.78 -7.71
C THR A 314 1.64 1.17 -7.05
N TYR A 315 0.50 0.92 -7.73
CA TYR A 315 -0.83 1.26 -7.22
C TYR A 315 -1.92 0.39 -7.82
N GLY A 316 -3.01 0.20 -7.05
CA GLY A 316 -4.24 -0.38 -7.56
C GLY A 316 -4.99 0.61 -8.44
N TYR A 317 -5.52 0.15 -9.57
CA TYR A 317 -6.32 0.95 -10.48
C TYR A 317 -7.75 0.39 -10.52
N ARG A 318 -8.67 1.10 -9.87
CA ARG A 318 -10.07 0.66 -9.66
C ARG A 318 -11.06 1.29 -10.62
N HIS A 319 -10.55 1.87 -11.72
CA HIS A 319 -11.31 2.33 -12.88
C HIS A 319 -11.14 1.33 -14.02
N LYS A 320 -12.05 1.37 -15.03
CA LYS A 320 -11.94 0.44 -16.16
C LYS A 320 -10.86 0.87 -17.16
N PRO A 321 -9.99 -0.03 -17.60
CA PRO A 321 -9.89 -1.44 -17.24
C PRO A 321 -9.26 -1.62 -15.83
N LEU A 322 -9.94 -2.40 -14.97
CA LEU A 322 -9.53 -2.65 -13.59
C LEU A 322 -8.19 -3.40 -13.52
N GLY A 323 -7.30 -2.98 -12.63
CA GLY A 323 -6.03 -3.67 -12.58
C GLY A 323 -4.97 -3.08 -11.64
N ILE A 324 -3.71 -3.33 -11.98
CA ILE A 324 -2.54 -2.88 -11.25
C ILE A 324 -1.66 -2.07 -12.20
N ARG A 325 -1.15 -0.95 -11.71
CA ARG A 325 -0.32 -0.02 -12.48
C ARG A 325 0.97 0.28 -11.73
N ALA A 326 1.95 0.76 -12.48
CA ALA A 326 3.22 1.25 -11.94
C ALA A 326 3.72 2.47 -12.71
N ARG A 327 4.64 3.21 -12.08
CA ARG A 327 5.46 4.26 -12.69
C ARG A 327 6.88 4.11 -12.17
N ILE A 328 7.89 4.41 -12.98
CA ILE A 328 9.27 4.50 -12.52
C ILE A 328 9.63 5.97 -12.46
N LEU A 329 9.84 6.46 -11.24
CA LEU A 329 10.18 7.84 -10.94
C LEU A 329 11.68 8.02 -10.79
N ASN A 330 12.16 9.26 -10.94
CA ASN A 330 13.51 9.60 -10.52
C ASN A 330 13.68 9.43 -9.00
N ALA A 331 14.93 9.39 -8.55
CA ALA A 331 15.29 9.11 -7.16
C ALA A 331 14.64 10.05 -6.13
N GLU A 332 14.37 11.29 -6.51
CA GLU A 332 13.75 12.33 -5.67
C GLU A 332 12.24 12.40 -5.87
N CYS A 333 11.63 11.53 -6.71
CA CYS A 333 10.20 11.49 -7.01
C CYS A 333 9.63 12.86 -7.42
N THR A 334 10.34 13.61 -8.27
CA THR A 334 9.91 14.94 -8.73
C THR A 334 9.21 14.92 -10.08
N ASP A 335 9.31 13.81 -10.82
CA ASP A 335 8.77 13.61 -12.16
C ASP A 335 7.46 12.80 -12.19
N PHE A 336 6.80 12.64 -11.04
CA PHE A 336 5.61 11.79 -10.87
C PHE A 336 4.48 12.11 -11.85
N ALA A 337 4.32 13.37 -12.25
CA ALA A 337 3.28 13.79 -13.19
C ALA A 337 3.58 13.39 -14.64
N THR A 338 4.85 13.21 -15.00
CA THR A 338 5.30 12.94 -16.38
C THR A 338 5.83 11.55 -16.60
N ALA A 339 6.15 10.81 -15.53
CA ALA A 339 6.62 9.42 -15.62
C ALA A 339 5.59 8.54 -16.33
N PRO A 340 5.97 7.77 -17.37
CA PRO A 340 5.04 6.91 -18.10
C PRO A 340 4.41 5.84 -17.21
N GLU A 341 3.12 5.57 -17.45
CA GLU A 341 2.41 4.48 -16.78
C GLU A 341 2.80 3.13 -17.39
N ILE A 342 3.02 2.14 -16.52
CA ILE A 342 3.26 0.75 -16.85
C ILE A 342 2.04 -0.06 -16.41
N VAL A 343 1.39 -0.74 -17.34
CA VAL A 343 0.26 -1.63 -17.06
C VAL A 343 0.79 -3.00 -16.64
N LEU A 344 0.58 -3.37 -15.37
CA LEU A 344 0.92 -4.71 -14.86
C LEU A 344 -0.25 -5.68 -15.06
N ARG A 345 -1.48 -5.25 -14.72
CA ARG A 345 -2.73 -6.00 -14.94
C ARG A 345 -3.82 -5.04 -15.42
N ASP A 346 -4.70 -5.52 -16.28
CA ASP A 346 -5.87 -4.79 -16.81
C ASP A 346 -7.10 -5.71 -17.01
N ASP A 347 -7.04 -6.90 -16.42
CA ASP A 347 -8.02 -7.99 -16.54
C ASP A 347 -8.78 -8.24 -15.23
N GLY A 348 -8.88 -7.23 -14.36
CA GLY A 348 -9.61 -7.33 -13.09
C GLY A 348 -11.11 -7.56 -13.28
N GLY A 349 -11.68 -8.46 -12.47
CA GLY A 349 -13.10 -8.79 -12.51
C GLY A 349 -13.99 -7.81 -11.75
N THR A 350 -13.54 -7.34 -10.61
CA THR A 350 -14.22 -6.34 -9.79
C THR A 350 -13.22 -5.31 -9.24
N SER A 351 -13.71 -4.21 -8.70
CA SER A 351 -12.87 -3.19 -8.06
C SER A 351 -12.26 -3.64 -6.72
N ASP A 352 -12.63 -4.81 -6.21
CA ASP A 352 -12.01 -5.40 -5.02
C ASP A 352 -10.68 -6.05 -5.38
N LEU A 353 -9.68 -5.23 -5.63
CA LEU A 353 -8.32 -5.60 -6.03
C LEU A 353 -7.34 -4.49 -5.65
N GLY A 354 -6.05 -4.77 -5.75
CA GLY A 354 -5.02 -3.76 -5.58
C GLY A 354 -4.07 -4.05 -4.43
N TYR A 355 -3.76 -3.01 -3.67
CA TYR A 355 -2.84 -3.05 -2.53
C TYR A 355 -1.47 -3.65 -2.90
N PRO A 356 -0.82 -3.08 -3.92
CA PRO A 356 0.47 -3.60 -4.34
C PRO A 356 1.55 -3.36 -3.28
N TRP A 357 2.51 -4.28 -3.24
CA TRP A 357 3.71 -4.17 -2.44
C TRP A 357 4.87 -4.80 -3.22
N SER A 358 6.01 -4.13 -3.29
CA SER A 358 7.07 -4.50 -4.21
C SER A 358 8.36 -4.82 -3.47
N VAL A 359 9.16 -5.74 -4.02
CA VAL A 359 10.49 -6.10 -3.52
C VAL A 359 11.43 -6.33 -4.69
N VAL A 360 12.69 -5.90 -4.54
CA VAL A 360 13.76 -6.21 -5.52
C VAL A 360 14.09 -7.69 -5.41
N LEU A 361 14.13 -8.39 -6.56
CA LEU A 361 14.56 -9.79 -6.63
C LEU A 361 16.07 -9.87 -6.96
N ASP A 362 16.51 -9.07 -7.93
CA ASP A 362 17.89 -8.95 -8.37
C ASP A 362 18.11 -7.56 -9.02
N ALA A 363 19.26 -7.36 -9.67
CA ALA A 363 19.62 -6.09 -10.29
C ALA A 363 18.62 -5.60 -11.36
N HIS A 364 17.82 -6.51 -11.94
CA HIS A 364 16.94 -6.22 -13.07
C HIS A 364 15.49 -6.64 -12.86
N HIS A 365 15.18 -7.35 -11.79
CA HIS A 365 13.83 -7.87 -11.56
C HIS A 365 13.24 -7.41 -10.22
N VAL A 366 11.96 -7.12 -10.25
CA VAL A 366 11.14 -6.77 -9.10
C VAL A 366 9.92 -7.68 -9.07
N LEU A 367 9.55 -8.17 -7.90
CA LEU A 367 8.23 -8.78 -7.67
C LEU A 367 7.29 -7.71 -7.11
N VAL A 368 6.17 -7.53 -7.76
CA VAL A 368 5.04 -6.72 -7.28
C VAL A 368 3.94 -7.67 -6.84
N THR A 369 3.66 -7.76 -5.55
CA THR A 369 2.55 -8.56 -4.99
C THR A 369 1.31 -7.70 -4.86
N TYR A 370 0.13 -8.29 -4.99
CA TYR A 370 -1.17 -7.62 -4.84
C TYR A 370 -2.25 -8.68 -4.60
N TYR A 371 -3.45 -8.27 -4.18
CA TYR A 371 -4.59 -9.18 -4.25
C TYR A 371 -5.42 -8.88 -5.50
N PHE A 372 -6.03 -9.93 -6.06
CA PHE A 372 -6.62 -9.85 -7.37
C PHE A 372 -7.78 -10.82 -7.55
N ASN A 373 -8.68 -10.48 -8.46
CA ASN A 373 -9.69 -11.36 -8.98
C ASN A 373 -9.84 -11.13 -10.48
N VAL A 374 -10.19 -12.17 -11.22
CA VAL A 374 -10.58 -12.10 -12.63
C VAL A 374 -12.09 -12.31 -12.75
N PRO A 375 -12.74 -11.96 -13.88
CA PRO A 375 -14.17 -12.18 -14.03
C PRO A 375 -14.59 -13.62 -13.73
N GLY A 376 -15.52 -13.79 -12.77
CA GLY A 376 -15.97 -15.10 -12.29
C GLY A 376 -14.92 -15.90 -11.48
N GLY A 377 -13.76 -15.31 -11.20
CA GLY A 377 -12.67 -15.94 -10.49
C GLY A 377 -12.68 -15.74 -8.99
N LEU A 378 -11.77 -16.45 -8.33
CA LEU A 378 -11.55 -16.39 -6.89
C LEU A 378 -10.71 -15.17 -6.50
N GLN A 379 -11.02 -14.56 -5.36
CA GLN A 379 -10.14 -13.61 -4.71
C GLN A 379 -8.87 -14.29 -4.20
N HIS A 380 -7.70 -13.84 -4.64
CA HIS A 380 -6.44 -14.50 -4.35
C HIS A 380 -5.29 -13.51 -4.22
N VAL A 381 -4.18 -13.96 -3.64
CA VAL A 381 -2.92 -13.23 -3.61
C VAL A 381 -2.13 -13.59 -4.87
N ALA A 382 -1.77 -12.58 -5.63
CA ALA A 382 -1.05 -12.69 -6.90
C ALA A 382 0.20 -11.81 -6.91
N GLY A 383 0.99 -11.93 -7.94
CA GLY A 383 2.11 -11.04 -8.19
C GLY A 383 2.44 -10.92 -9.68
N THR A 384 3.20 -9.90 -10.02
CA THR A 384 3.81 -9.71 -11.35
C THR A 384 5.31 -9.56 -11.17
N ILE A 385 6.09 -10.32 -11.95
CA ILE A 385 7.53 -10.10 -12.09
C ILE A 385 7.73 -9.07 -13.20
N LEU A 386 8.41 -7.99 -12.87
CA LEU A 386 8.72 -6.87 -13.74
C LEU A 386 10.23 -6.80 -13.95
N GLU A 387 10.65 -6.73 -15.21
CA GLU A 387 12.03 -6.43 -15.60
C GLU A 387 12.20 -4.90 -15.63
N ILE A 388 13.24 -4.39 -14.99
CA ILE A 388 13.62 -2.97 -14.97
C ILE A 388 14.72 -2.76 -16.02
N ARG A 389 14.56 -1.75 -16.88
CA ARG A 389 15.48 -1.39 -17.98
C ARG A 389 16.19 -0.07 -17.72
#